data_249a68e989fe6de580ddacb59b9d1dc5
#
_entry.id   249a68e989fe6de580ddacb59b9d1dc5
#
_cell.length_a   1.000
_cell.length_b   1.000
_cell.length_c   1.000
_cell.angle_alpha   90.00
_cell.angle_beta   90.00
_cell.angle_gamma   90.00
#
_symmetry.space_group_name_H-M   'P 1'
#
loop_
_entity.id
_entity.type
_entity.pdbx_description
1 polymer ?
#
loop_
_entity_poly.entity_id
_entity_poly.type
_entity_poly.pdbx_seq_one_letter_code
_entity_poly.pdbx_strand_id
1 'polypeptide(L)'
;MWRGLLIVLPAGMALALAGCGFADVRSPVPEFMRAKAPEPPPPEPPPDVRRLVHDNLDAVFVANSSPRDVQVSMAHPELRGTGWTACVRAEVNSATGKPIGVQTYHISISDGVIIDRRRAEADDNCETESYEPI
;
A
#
# COMPACT_ATOMS: atom_id res chain seq x y z
N MET A 1 -37.70 -51.85 47.49
CA MET A 1 -36.66 -52.01 48.55
C MET A 1 -35.46 -51.18 48.15
N TRP A 2 -35.26 -50.17 48.94
CA TRP A 2 -33.97 -49.57 49.38
C TRP A 2 -33.16 -48.85 48.33
N ARG A 3 -33.18 -47.50 48.54
CA ARG A 3 -32.17 -46.70 49.32
C ARG A 3 -30.93 -46.44 48.49
N GLY A 4 -30.57 -45.32 48.28
CA GLY A 4 -30.43 -44.03 48.95
C GLY A 4 -29.79 -43.06 47.98
N LEU A 5 -30.32 -41.96 47.85
CA LEU A 5 -29.89 -40.71 48.43
C LEU A 5 -28.41 -40.56 48.62
N LEU A 6 -27.77 -39.81 47.75
CA LEU A 6 -26.66 -38.91 48.11
C LEU A 6 -26.58 -37.79 47.11
N ILE A 7 -27.22 -36.72 47.48
CA ILE A 7 -26.98 -35.38 46.97
C ILE A 7 -25.56 -34.99 47.43
N VAL A 8 -24.66 -34.85 46.52
CA VAL A 8 -23.41 -34.12 46.76
C VAL A 8 -23.42 -32.93 45.84
N LEU A 9 -23.79 -31.80 46.39
CA LEU A 9 -23.41 -30.50 45.92
C LEU A 9 -21.88 -30.38 46.03
N PRO A 10 -21.18 -29.97 45.04
CA PRO A 10 -20.01 -29.15 45.21
C PRO A 10 -20.38 -27.70 45.05
N ALA A 11 -20.32 -27.08 46.18
CA ALA A 11 -20.34 -25.64 46.34
C ALA A 11 -19.28 -24.98 45.45
N GLY A 12 -19.70 -23.90 44.88
CA GLY A 12 -18.96 -22.69 44.73
C GLY A 12 -17.49 -22.79 44.28
N MET A 13 -17.29 -22.59 43.00
CA MET A 13 -16.07 -21.95 42.55
C MET A 13 -16.45 -20.83 41.59
N ALA A 14 -16.98 -19.77 42.15
CA ALA A 14 -17.02 -18.46 41.54
C ALA A 14 -15.57 -17.97 41.44
N LEU A 15 -14.87 -18.35 40.38
CA LEU A 15 -13.67 -17.64 40.00
C LEU A 15 -14.11 -16.27 39.49
N ALA A 16 -13.96 -15.32 40.34
CA ALA A 16 -13.96 -13.92 40.01
C ALA A 16 -12.80 -13.65 39.05
N LEU A 17 -13.09 -13.66 37.75
CA LEU A 17 -12.27 -13.05 36.70
C LEU A 17 -12.47 -11.52 36.75
N ALA A 18 -12.11 -10.94 37.86
CA ALA A 18 -11.96 -9.49 38.03
C ALA A 18 -10.48 -9.17 37.82
N GLY A 19 -10.06 -9.13 36.57
CA GLY A 19 -8.67 -8.86 36.24
C GLY A 19 -8.46 -8.29 34.86
N CYS A 20 -9.49 -7.67 34.27
CA CYS A 20 -9.21 -6.71 33.19
C CYS A 20 -8.76 -5.42 33.88
N GLY A 21 -7.48 -5.40 34.25
CA GLY A 21 -6.81 -4.16 34.51
C GLY A 21 -6.90 -3.32 33.25
N PHE A 22 -7.80 -2.36 33.23
CA PHE A 22 -7.67 -1.23 32.33
C PHE A 22 -6.31 -0.61 32.67
N ALA A 23 -5.33 -0.92 31.81
CA ALA A 23 -4.10 -0.15 31.81
C ALA A 23 -4.52 1.29 31.56
N ASP A 24 -4.55 2.04 32.63
CA ASP A 24 -4.89 3.46 32.58
C ASP A 24 -3.80 4.13 31.74
N VAL A 25 -4.14 4.39 30.49
CA VAL A 25 -3.25 5.05 29.51
C VAL A 25 -2.86 6.46 29.98
N ARG A 26 -3.36 6.87 31.16
CA ARG A 26 -3.10 8.14 31.81
C ARG A 26 -2.09 8.08 32.97
N SER A 27 -1.36 6.97 33.10
CA SER A 27 -0.20 7.00 34.00
C SER A 27 0.72 8.12 33.49
N PRO A 28 1.02 9.12 34.32
CA PRO A 28 1.92 10.18 33.93
C PRO A 28 3.33 9.58 33.81
N VAL A 29 3.64 9.11 32.62
CA VAL A 29 5.02 8.71 32.31
C VAL A 29 5.83 10.00 32.42
N PRO A 30 6.86 10.04 33.27
CA PRO A 30 7.72 11.21 33.39
C PRO A 30 8.20 11.65 32.02
N GLU A 31 8.19 12.95 31.74
CA GLU A 31 8.51 13.49 30.42
C GLU A 31 9.86 13.04 29.87
N PHE A 32 10.83 12.73 30.74
CA PHE A 32 12.14 12.21 30.34
C PHE A 32 12.06 10.76 29.78
N MET A 33 10.99 10.03 30.05
CA MET A 33 10.73 8.68 29.51
C MET A 33 9.83 8.73 28.27
N ARG A 34 9.28 9.87 27.91
CA ARG A 34 8.66 10.07 26.61
C ARG A 34 9.78 10.17 25.58
N ALA A 35 10.15 9.04 25.00
CA ALA A 35 10.91 9.07 23.79
C ALA A 35 10.16 10.00 22.81
N LYS A 36 10.74 11.14 22.48
CA LYS A 36 10.19 12.04 21.47
C LYS A 36 10.01 11.15 20.24
N ALA A 37 8.77 10.92 19.86
CA ALA A 37 8.51 10.18 18.63
C ALA A 37 9.31 10.88 17.52
N PRO A 38 10.10 10.14 16.75
CA PRO A 38 10.84 10.76 15.66
C PRO A 38 9.84 11.54 14.82
N GLU A 39 10.15 12.81 14.59
CA GLU A 39 9.35 13.67 13.74
C GLU A 39 9.24 12.98 12.37
N PRO A 40 8.03 12.77 11.85
CA PRO A 40 7.89 12.11 10.55
C PRO A 40 8.71 12.89 9.52
N PRO A 41 9.43 12.20 8.65
CA PRO A 41 10.19 12.88 7.60
C PRO A 41 9.26 13.80 6.81
N PRO A 42 9.76 14.95 6.33
CA PRO A 42 8.96 15.85 5.51
C PRO A 42 8.41 15.08 4.30
N PRO A 43 7.17 15.35 3.88
CA PRO A 43 6.59 14.68 2.73
C PRO A 43 7.45 14.95 1.49
N GLU A 44 7.70 13.91 0.73
CA GLU A 44 8.39 14.00 -0.55
C GLU A 44 7.59 14.89 -1.53
N PRO A 45 8.22 15.82 -2.24
CA PRO A 45 7.53 16.62 -3.24
C PRO A 45 7.03 15.74 -4.39
N PRO A 46 5.91 16.09 -5.06
CA PRO A 46 5.39 15.32 -6.18
C PRO A 46 6.44 15.24 -7.31
N PRO A 47 6.71 14.04 -7.82
CA PRO A 47 7.68 13.84 -8.90
C PRO A 47 7.12 14.34 -10.24
N ASP A 48 8.01 14.75 -11.12
CA ASP A 48 7.70 14.95 -12.53
C ASP A 48 7.64 13.57 -13.24
N VAL A 49 6.45 12.97 -13.24
CA VAL A 49 6.20 11.64 -13.79
C VAL A 49 6.57 11.56 -15.27
N ARG A 50 6.27 12.61 -16.02
CA ARG A 50 6.53 12.68 -17.46
C ARG A 50 8.01 12.53 -17.75
N ARG A 51 8.82 13.33 -17.10
CA ARG A 51 10.28 13.27 -17.24
C ARG A 51 10.83 11.95 -16.71
N LEU A 52 10.33 11.50 -15.56
CA LEU A 52 10.80 10.27 -14.95
C LEU A 52 10.58 9.05 -15.85
N VAL A 53 9.40 8.92 -16.45
CA VAL A 53 9.09 7.83 -17.37
C VAL A 53 9.87 7.98 -18.67
N HIS A 54 9.97 9.20 -19.21
CA HIS A 54 10.76 9.44 -20.43
C HIS A 54 12.22 8.98 -20.28
N ASP A 55 12.84 9.28 -19.16
CA ASP A 55 14.24 8.97 -18.89
C ASP A 55 14.46 7.49 -18.48
N ASN A 56 13.39 6.76 -18.13
CA ASN A 56 13.46 5.40 -17.59
C ASN A 56 12.40 4.46 -18.21
N LEU A 57 12.28 4.46 -19.52
CA LEU A 57 11.30 3.62 -20.23
C LEU A 57 11.50 2.12 -19.95
N ASP A 58 12.71 1.68 -19.73
CA ASP A 58 13.09 0.30 -19.37
C ASP A 58 12.63 -0.11 -17.98
N ALA A 59 12.42 0.84 -17.09
CA ALA A 59 11.83 0.57 -15.77
C ALA A 59 10.32 0.29 -15.85
N VAL A 60 9.64 0.79 -16.88
CA VAL A 60 8.19 0.62 -17.07
C VAL A 60 7.88 -0.49 -18.06
N PHE A 61 8.62 -0.57 -19.14
CA PHE A 61 8.34 -1.50 -20.25
C PHE A 61 9.40 -2.61 -20.32
N VAL A 62 8.95 -3.81 -20.62
CA VAL A 62 9.89 -4.93 -20.84
C VAL A 62 10.68 -4.75 -22.12
N ALA A 63 11.86 -5.35 -22.19
CA ALA A 63 12.66 -5.37 -23.41
C ALA A 63 11.83 -5.91 -24.58
N ASN A 64 12.07 -5.35 -25.76
CA ASN A 64 11.40 -5.70 -27.03
C ASN A 64 9.89 -5.37 -27.10
N SER A 65 9.30 -4.73 -26.08
CA SER A 65 7.88 -4.30 -26.13
C SER A 65 7.64 -3.13 -27.09
N SER A 66 8.69 -2.40 -27.48
CA SER A 66 8.63 -1.27 -28.42
C SER A 66 7.47 -0.31 -28.12
N PRO A 67 7.45 0.32 -26.93
CA PRO A 67 6.34 1.18 -26.54
C PRO A 67 6.19 2.37 -27.49
N ARG A 68 4.95 2.69 -27.83
CA ARG A 68 4.57 3.83 -28.69
C ARG A 68 3.44 4.60 -28.02
N ASP A 69 3.33 5.88 -28.36
CA ASP A 69 2.29 6.76 -27.84
C ASP A 69 2.20 6.70 -26.30
N VAL A 70 3.37 6.77 -25.68
CA VAL A 70 3.50 6.69 -24.21
C VAL A 70 2.86 7.92 -23.57
N GLN A 71 1.98 7.69 -22.65
CA GLN A 71 1.26 8.72 -21.92
C GLN A 71 1.29 8.41 -20.41
N VAL A 72 1.30 9.45 -19.61
CA VAL A 72 1.37 9.34 -18.15
C VAL A 72 0.27 10.14 -17.48
N SER A 73 -0.18 9.67 -16.31
CA SER A 73 -1.07 10.42 -15.44
C SER A 73 -0.28 11.35 -14.53
N MET A 74 -0.99 12.18 -13.79
CA MET A 74 -0.42 12.90 -12.66
C MET A 74 0.02 11.93 -11.56
N ALA A 75 0.97 12.39 -10.72
CA ALA A 75 1.36 11.65 -9.53
C ALA A 75 0.30 11.80 -8.44
N HIS A 76 -0.02 10.69 -7.76
CA HIS A 76 -0.86 10.65 -6.58
C HIS A 76 -0.06 10.13 -5.39
N PRO A 77 -0.29 10.65 -4.18
CA PRO A 77 0.34 10.12 -2.99
C PRO A 77 -0.02 8.64 -2.79
N GLU A 78 0.95 7.82 -2.39
CA GLU A 78 0.70 6.43 -2.00
C GLU A 78 -0.32 6.38 -0.85
N LEU A 79 -1.34 5.52 -0.97
CA LEU A 79 -2.38 5.40 0.07
C LEU A 79 -1.87 4.69 1.33
N ARG A 80 -0.86 3.87 1.19
CA ARG A 80 -0.28 3.08 2.29
C ARG A 80 1.24 3.19 2.25
N GLY A 81 1.77 4.18 2.95
CA GLY A 81 3.20 4.36 3.01
C GLY A 81 3.67 5.74 2.56
N THR A 82 4.91 5.83 2.18
CA THR A 82 5.54 7.03 1.64
C THR A 82 5.79 6.86 0.15
N GLY A 83 5.75 7.95 -0.59
CA GLY A 83 5.98 7.92 -2.03
C GLY A 83 4.77 8.30 -2.86
N TRP A 84 4.84 8.00 -4.13
CA TRP A 84 3.89 8.41 -5.15
C TRP A 84 3.54 7.26 -6.07
N THR A 85 2.36 7.32 -6.65
CA THR A 85 1.91 6.41 -7.70
C THR A 85 1.49 7.18 -8.94
N ALA A 86 1.58 6.54 -10.09
CA ALA A 86 1.06 7.08 -11.33
C ALA A 86 0.67 5.96 -12.29
N CYS A 87 -0.12 6.29 -13.29
CA CYS A 87 -0.49 5.38 -14.36
C CYS A 87 0.28 5.74 -15.63
N VAL A 88 0.76 4.72 -16.33
CA VAL A 88 1.44 4.86 -17.61
C VAL A 88 0.75 3.97 -18.63
N ARG A 89 0.39 4.50 -19.76
CA ARG A 89 -0.18 3.70 -20.85
C ARG A 89 0.57 3.91 -22.16
N ALA A 90 0.66 2.85 -22.93
CA ALA A 90 1.30 2.87 -24.25
C ALA A 90 0.78 1.73 -25.11
N GLU A 91 0.90 1.89 -26.41
CA GLU A 91 0.83 0.76 -27.33
C GLU A 91 2.12 -0.05 -27.22
N VAL A 92 2.00 -1.35 -27.00
CA VAL A 92 3.16 -2.23 -26.83
C VAL A 92 3.02 -3.49 -27.67
N ASN A 93 4.17 -4.10 -27.92
CA ASN A 93 4.25 -5.42 -28.55
C ASN A 93 4.47 -6.49 -27.47
N SER A 94 4.06 -7.71 -27.77
CA SER A 94 4.43 -8.89 -26.99
C SER A 94 5.94 -9.17 -27.09
N ALA A 95 6.44 -10.07 -26.25
CA ALA A 95 7.83 -10.52 -26.30
C ALA A 95 8.25 -11.10 -27.67
N THR A 96 7.28 -11.58 -28.45
CA THR A 96 7.48 -12.10 -29.82
C THR A 96 7.34 -11.05 -30.92
N GLY A 97 7.17 -9.78 -30.54
CA GLY A 97 7.05 -8.65 -31.45
C GLY A 97 5.65 -8.43 -32.03
N LYS A 98 4.63 -9.17 -31.58
CA LYS A 98 3.25 -8.97 -32.06
C LYS A 98 2.62 -7.80 -31.30
N PRO A 99 1.92 -6.89 -32.01
CA PRO A 99 1.14 -5.83 -31.34
C PRO A 99 0.07 -6.43 -30.43
N ILE A 100 0.02 -5.98 -29.19
CA ILE A 100 -1.03 -6.37 -28.22
C ILE A 100 -1.94 -5.21 -27.82
N GLY A 101 -1.76 -4.06 -28.48
CA GLY A 101 -2.57 -2.86 -28.25
C GLY A 101 -2.12 -2.05 -27.05
N VAL A 102 -3.01 -1.17 -26.60
CA VAL A 102 -2.74 -0.30 -25.48
C VAL A 102 -2.74 -1.08 -24.17
N GLN A 103 -1.67 -0.94 -23.41
CA GLN A 103 -1.53 -1.50 -22.07
C GLN A 103 -1.32 -0.38 -21.07
N THR A 104 -1.93 -0.54 -19.90
CA THR A 104 -1.79 0.41 -18.81
C THR A 104 -1.05 -0.25 -17.64
N TYR A 105 -0.09 0.48 -17.12
CA TYR A 105 0.73 0.07 -15.98
C TYR A 105 0.53 1.04 -14.84
N HIS A 106 0.49 0.50 -13.64
CA HIS A 106 0.57 1.26 -12.39
C HIS A 106 2.03 1.22 -11.93
N ILE A 107 2.60 2.38 -11.66
CA ILE A 107 3.98 2.52 -11.18
C ILE A 107 3.98 3.12 -9.78
N SER A 108 4.93 2.65 -8.94
CA SER A 108 5.23 3.23 -7.64
C SER A 108 6.56 3.95 -7.70
N ILE A 109 6.60 5.14 -7.12
CA ILE A 109 7.74 6.05 -7.17
C ILE A 109 8.13 6.42 -5.73
N SER A 110 9.40 6.34 -5.42
CA SER A 110 9.96 6.77 -4.15
C SER A 110 11.32 7.41 -4.37
N ASP A 111 11.58 8.51 -3.69
CA ASP A 111 12.83 9.27 -3.83
C ASP A 111 13.20 9.61 -5.29
N GLY A 112 12.17 9.89 -6.11
CA GLY A 112 12.36 10.21 -7.52
C GLY A 112 12.75 9.02 -8.40
N VAL A 113 12.57 7.79 -7.94
CA VAL A 113 12.87 6.55 -8.67
C VAL A 113 11.62 5.69 -8.81
N ILE A 114 11.43 5.07 -9.96
CA ILE A 114 10.40 4.04 -10.17
C ILE A 114 10.88 2.78 -9.46
N ILE A 115 10.20 2.41 -8.36
CA ILE A 115 10.59 1.27 -7.52
C ILE A 115 9.78 0.01 -7.81
N ASP A 116 8.61 0.15 -8.42
CA ASP A 116 7.76 -0.97 -8.80
C ASP A 116 6.91 -0.61 -9.99
N ARG A 117 6.51 -1.64 -10.74
CA ARG A 117 5.55 -1.57 -11.82
C ARG A 117 4.73 -2.83 -11.89
N ARG A 118 3.47 -2.69 -12.19
CA ARG A 118 2.57 -3.81 -12.47
C ARG A 118 1.52 -3.40 -13.50
N ARG A 119 0.84 -4.35 -14.08
CA ARG A 119 -0.33 -4.05 -14.90
C ARG A 119 -1.39 -3.39 -14.03
N ALA A 120 -2.02 -2.34 -14.53
CA ALA A 120 -3.08 -1.65 -13.81
C ALA A 120 -4.30 -2.57 -13.62
N GLU A 121 -4.89 -2.49 -12.44
CA GLU A 121 -6.11 -3.18 -12.05
C GLU A 121 -7.27 -2.18 -11.90
N ALA A 122 -8.49 -2.67 -11.78
CA ALA A 122 -9.68 -1.81 -11.74
C ALA A 122 -9.69 -0.84 -10.54
N ASP A 123 -9.10 -1.23 -9.42
CA ASP A 123 -9.00 -0.46 -8.19
C ASP A 123 -7.89 0.62 -8.22
N ASP A 124 -7.01 0.57 -9.22
CA ASP A 124 -5.99 1.61 -9.42
C ASP A 124 -6.55 2.92 -9.98
N ASN A 125 -7.80 2.93 -10.45
CA ASN A 125 -8.46 4.06 -11.09
C ASN A 125 -7.74 4.61 -12.34
N CYS A 126 -6.82 3.87 -12.91
CA CYS A 126 -6.07 4.30 -14.10
C CYS A 126 -6.95 4.58 -15.33
N GLU A 127 -8.15 4.02 -15.38
CA GLU A 127 -9.09 4.24 -16.49
C GLU A 127 -9.71 5.65 -16.46
N THR A 128 -9.80 6.26 -15.27
CA THR A 128 -10.42 7.57 -15.06
C THR A 128 -9.41 8.71 -15.03
N GLU A 129 -8.12 8.40 -15.10
CA GLU A 129 -7.05 9.38 -15.10
C GLU A 129 -6.99 10.19 -16.39
N SER A 130 -6.53 11.42 -16.25
CA SER A 130 -6.13 12.26 -17.39
C SER A 130 -4.70 11.96 -17.77
N TYR A 131 -4.45 11.73 -19.05
CA TYR A 131 -3.14 11.34 -19.57
C TYR A 131 -2.52 12.44 -20.41
N GLU A 132 -1.22 12.62 -20.24
CA GLU A 132 -0.40 13.52 -21.05
C GLU A 132 0.70 12.73 -21.78
N PRO A 133 1.04 13.05 -23.03
CA PRO A 133 2.14 12.41 -23.75
C PRO A 133 3.49 12.81 -23.13
N ILE A 134 4.45 11.88 -23.17
CA ILE A 134 5.83 12.15 -22.73
C ILE A 134 6.67 12.76 -23.83
#